data_6fa4e692174f030d655f2fdfd96a92fc
#
_entry.id   6fa4e692174f030d655f2fdfd96a92fc
#
_cell.length_a   1.000
_cell.length_b   1.000
_cell.length_c   1.000
_cell.angle_alpha   90.00
_cell.angle_beta   90.00
_cell.angle_gamma   90.00
#
_symmetry.space_group_name_H-M   'P 1'
#
loop_
_entity.id
_entity.type
_entity.pdbx_description
1 polymer ?
#
loop_
_entity_poly.entity_id
_entity_poly.type
_entity_poly.pdbx_seq_one_letter_code
_entity_poly.pdbx_strand_id
1 'polypeptide(L)'
;MLPRVVSSRGVLTFLGSVFRGFRRNQGMLLAGAVAYYTLLAVVPLLALLLVALSHVVDPQTLLATLREHLELVLPAHADDLSQQVAAVLDARDVVGGVGFLVLLFFSATAFTVLENAMSVIFFHRVAVKRRHFAISAVIPFAFISLLGAGLVLITFISGALQAVGRRSVMLFGVSFSLSGLSHTLLYALGVSGLVCIFTAIYLVMPVGRIAFRHALIGGVTATLLWELSRHVLVWYFATLSMVNVVYGSLATSIVALLSFEIAAVILLFGAQVIAEFERSRAPASNGPDHGFQT
;
A
#
# COMPACT_ATOMS: atom_id res chain seq x y z
N MET A 1 29.57 -15.68 8.95
CA MET A 1 29.96 -15.58 7.53
C MET A 1 29.08 -14.56 6.86
N LEU A 2 29.55 -13.35 6.62
CA LEU A 2 28.85 -12.30 5.87
C LEU A 2 28.92 -12.66 4.37
N PRO A 3 27.80 -12.60 3.63
CA PRO A 3 27.77 -13.06 2.24
C PRO A 3 28.48 -12.07 1.31
N ARG A 4 29.04 -12.60 0.22
CA ARG A 4 29.75 -11.93 -0.88
C ARG A 4 29.01 -10.80 -1.63
N VAL A 5 27.92 -10.25 -1.10
CA VAL A 5 27.08 -9.21 -1.73
C VAL A 5 27.68 -7.79 -1.59
N VAL A 6 28.78 -7.62 -0.83
CA VAL A 6 29.34 -6.29 -0.51
C VAL A 6 30.26 -5.72 -1.60
N SER A 7 30.43 -6.40 -2.74
CA SER A 7 31.08 -5.81 -3.92
C SER A 7 30.03 -5.06 -4.75
N SER A 8 30.32 -3.83 -5.17
CA SER A 8 29.42 -3.02 -6.04
C SER A 8 28.96 -3.78 -7.29
N ARG A 9 29.81 -4.66 -7.84
CA ARG A 9 29.46 -5.60 -8.93
C ARG A 9 28.41 -6.64 -8.49
N GLY A 10 28.43 -7.09 -7.26
CA GLY A 10 27.44 -8.04 -6.71
C GLY A 10 26.05 -7.43 -6.54
N VAL A 11 25.97 -6.17 -6.13
CA VAL A 11 24.70 -5.45 -5.99
C VAL A 11 24.06 -5.19 -7.35
N LEU A 12 24.81 -4.74 -8.34
CA LEU A 12 24.31 -4.51 -9.70
C LEU A 12 23.82 -5.81 -10.37
N THR A 13 24.55 -6.91 -10.17
CA THR A 13 24.13 -8.23 -10.67
C THR A 13 22.86 -8.71 -9.99
N PHE A 14 22.73 -8.50 -8.67
CA PHE A 14 21.52 -8.83 -7.91
C PHE A 14 20.33 -8.01 -8.38
N LEU A 15 20.45 -6.68 -8.48
CA LEU A 15 19.38 -5.83 -9.00
C LEU A 15 18.97 -6.21 -10.43
N GLY A 16 19.94 -6.55 -11.28
CA GLY A 16 19.67 -7.06 -12.62
C GLY A 16 18.92 -8.39 -12.63
N SER A 17 19.16 -9.28 -11.65
CA SER A 17 18.43 -10.55 -11.52
C SER A 17 17.01 -10.32 -11.01
N VAL A 18 16.82 -9.41 -10.04
CA VAL A 18 15.51 -8.99 -9.54
C VAL A 18 14.65 -8.42 -10.68
N PHE A 19 15.19 -7.49 -11.45
CA PHE A 19 14.47 -6.86 -12.55
C PHE A 19 14.09 -7.87 -13.65
N ARG A 20 15.03 -8.75 -14.04
CA ARG A 20 14.75 -9.83 -15.00
C ARG A 20 13.71 -10.81 -14.46
N GLY A 21 13.79 -11.16 -13.18
CA GLY A 21 12.81 -12.01 -12.51
C GLY A 21 11.42 -11.39 -12.50
N PHE A 22 11.30 -10.11 -12.14
CA PHE A 22 10.06 -9.35 -12.14
C PHE A 22 9.42 -9.30 -13.53
N ARG A 23 10.22 -9.03 -14.57
CA ARG A 23 9.74 -9.01 -15.96
C ARG A 23 9.31 -10.40 -16.43
N ARG A 24 10.07 -11.45 -16.11
CA ARG A 24 9.72 -12.84 -16.45
C ARG A 24 8.44 -13.31 -15.80
N ASN A 25 8.20 -12.89 -14.57
CA ASN A 25 6.99 -13.19 -13.81
C ASN A 25 5.81 -12.26 -14.16
N GLN A 26 5.93 -11.47 -15.26
CA GLN A 26 4.91 -10.52 -15.71
C GLN A 26 4.45 -9.54 -14.61
N GLY A 27 5.36 -9.07 -13.78
CA GLY A 27 5.07 -8.26 -12.61
C GLY A 27 4.25 -7.00 -12.89
N MET A 28 4.46 -6.33 -14.04
CA MET A 28 3.65 -5.16 -14.44
C MET A 28 2.19 -5.55 -14.72
N LEU A 29 1.95 -6.66 -15.45
CA LEU A 29 0.60 -7.14 -15.74
C LEU A 29 -0.15 -7.50 -14.45
N LEU A 30 0.54 -8.19 -13.54
CA LEU A 30 -0.03 -8.56 -12.24
C LEU A 30 -0.32 -7.32 -11.38
N ALA A 31 0.56 -6.32 -11.41
CA ALA A 31 0.35 -5.05 -10.71
C ALA A 31 -0.88 -4.30 -11.24
N GLY A 32 -1.04 -4.22 -12.57
CA GLY A 32 -2.23 -3.63 -13.19
C GLY A 32 -3.53 -4.33 -12.79
N ALA A 33 -3.53 -5.68 -12.73
CA ALA A 33 -4.68 -6.44 -12.27
C ALA A 33 -5.00 -6.14 -10.80
N VAL A 34 -4.01 -6.10 -9.92
CA VAL A 34 -4.19 -5.73 -8.50
C VAL A 34 -4.76 -4.31 -8.39
N ALA A 35 -4.19 -3.34 -9.12
CA ALA A 35 -4.63 -1.95 -9.12
C ALA A 35 -6.09 -1.81 -9.55
N TYR A 36 -6.48 -2.50 -10.62
CA TYR A 36 -7.84 -2.47 -11.15
C TYR A 36 -8.86 -2.96 -10.12
N TYR A 37 -8.65 -4.13 -9.52
CA TYR A 37 -9.59 -4.65 -8.53
C TYR A 37 -9.58 -3.85 -7.22
N THR A 38 -8.44 -3.27 -6.85
CA THR A 38 -8.35 -2.36 -5.70
C THR A 38 -9.19 -1.09 -5.96
N LEU A 39 -9.09 -0.50 -7.14
CA LEU A 39 -9.89 0.68 -7.51
C LEU A 39 -11.39 0.36 -7.48
N LEU A 40 -11.81 -0.80 -7.98
CA LEU A 40 -13.20 -1.24 -7.93
C LEU A 40 -13.71 -1.43 -6.49
N ALA A 41 -12.85 -1.80 -5.56
CA ALA A 41 -13.21 -1.94 -4.15
C ALA A 41 -13.28 -0.59 -3.41
N VAL A 42 -12.51 0.40 -3.84
CA VAL A 42 -12.47 1.73 -3.19
C VAL A 42 -13.79 2.48 -3.32
N VAL A 43 -14.47 2.38 -4.46
CA VAL A 43 -15.73 3.10 -4.70
C VAL A 43 -16.82 2.69 -3.69
N PRO A 44 -17.18 1.39 -3.54
CA PRO A 44 -18.15 0.99 -2.53
C PRO A 44 -17.64 1.21 -1.10
N LEU A 45 -16.31 1.17 -0.86
CA LEU A 45 -15.74 1.48 0.44
C LEU A 45 -16.02 2.94 0.83
N LEU A 46 -15.80 3.89 -0.08
CA LEU A 46 -16.07 5.31 0.18
C LEU A 46 -17.57 5.55 0.43
N ALA A 47 -18.45 4.90 -0.36
CA ALA A 47 -19.89 4.99 -0.15
C ALA A 47 -20.29 4.46 1.25
N LEU A 48 -19.75 3.33 1.66
CA LEU A 48 -20.02 2.76 2.99
C LEU A 48 -19.46 3.62 4.13
N LEU A 49 -18.30 4.25 3.95
CA LEU A 49 -17.75 5.20 4.91
C LEU A 49 -18.67 6.41 5.10
N LEU A 50 -19.22 6.95 4.00
CA LEU A 50 -20.20 8.03 4.05
C LEU A 50 -21.47 7.60 4.78
N VAL A 51 -22.00 6.42 4.48
CA VAL A 51 -23.16 5.85 5.16
C VAL A 51 -22.87 5.64 6.66
N ALA A 52 -21.73 5.07 7.00
CA ALA A 52 -21.34 4.88 8.40
C ALA A 52 -21.20 6.21 9.16
N LEU A 53 -20.60 7.21 8.51
CA LEU A 53 -20.43 8.54 9.09
C LEU A 53 -21.78 9.27 9.28
N SER A 54 -22.74 9.05 8.39
CA SER A 54 -24.09 9.61 8.51
C SER A 54 -24.90 9.09 9.69
N HIS A 55 -24.46 7.99 10.34
CA HIS A 55 -25.08 7.51 11.59
C HIS A 55 -24.52 8.23 12.84
N VAL A 56 -23.38 8.89 12.72
CA VAL A 56 -22.71 9.60 13.82
C VAL A 56 -22.86 11.10 13.68
N VAL A 57 -22.85 11.60 12.47
CA VAL A 57 -22.93 13.03 12.11
C VAL A 57 -24.21 13.24 11.31
N ASP A 58 -24.92 14.32 11.60
CA ASP A 58 -26.12 14.69 10.84
C ASP A 58 -25.81 14.81 9.35
N PRO A 59 -26.60 14.17 8.45
CA PRO A 59 -26.36 14.16 7.02
C PRO A 59 -26.23 15.55 6.39
N GLN A 60 -26.98 16.55 6.86
CA GLN A 60 -26.93 17.91 6.34
C GLN A 60 -25.61 18.59 6.73
N THR A 61 -25.16 18.40 7.96
CA THR A 61 -23.85 18.90 8.43
C THR A 61 -22.71 18.23 7.66
N LEU A 62 -22.83 16.92 7.40
CA LEU A 62 -21.85 16.17 6.62
C LEU A 62 -21.75 16.71 5.19
N LEU A 63 -22.89 16.93 4.53
CA LEU A 63 -22.94 17.49 3.17
C LEU A 63 -22.38 18.92 3.12
N ALA A 64 -22.74 19.77 4.07
CA ALA A 64 -22.25 21.15 4.12
C ALA A 64 -20.72 21.19 4.29
N THR A 65 -20.18 20.41 5.23
CA THR A 65 -18.74 20.30 5.47
C THR A 65 -18.00 19.75 4.25
N LEU A 66 -18.56 18.70 3.62
CA LEU A 66 -17.96 18.10 2.44
C LEU A 66 -17.95 19.07 1.27
N ARG A 67 -19.06 19.79 1.03
CA ARG A 67 -19.17 20.80 -0.01
C ARG A 67 -18.14 21.91 0.16
N GLU A 68 -17.99 22.45 1.37
CA GLU A 68 -16.97 23.46 1.69
C GLU A 68 -15.55 22.99 1.31
N HIS A 69 -15.21 21.74 1.65
CA HIS A 69 -13.89 21.18 1.31
C HIS A 69 -13.76 20.87 -0.19
N LEU A 70 -14.84 20.42 -0.85
CA LEU A 70 -14.82 20.19 -2.30
C LEU A 70 -14.69 21.49 -3.08
N GLU A 71 -15.32 22.57 -2.65
CA GLU A 71 -15.17 23.90 -3.26
C GLU A 71 -13.73 24.41 -3.20
N LEU A 72 -12.99 24.08 -2.12
CA LEU A 72 -11.57 24.46 -1.97
C LEU A 72 -10.65 23.62 -2.88
N VAL A 73 -10.96 22.35 -3.11
CA VAL A 73 -10.08 21.43 -3.83
C VAL A 73 -10.47 21.26 -5.30
N LEU A 74 -11.77 21.22 -5.58
CA LEU A 74 -12.35 20.95 -6.91
C LEU A 74 -13.55 21.87 -7.20
N PRO A 75 -13.37 23.19 -7.28
CA PRO A 75 -14.50 24.12 -7.39
C PRO A 75 -15.40 23.86 -8.59
N ALA A 76 -14.84 23.41 -9.72
CA ALA A 76 -15.60 23.14 -10.94
C ALA A 76 -16.52 21.91 -10.84
N HIS A 77 -16.34 21.02 -9.87
CA HIS A 77 -17.07 19.76 -9.71
C HIS A 77 -17.72 19.61 -8.33
N ALA A 78 -17.64 20.64 -7.48
CA ALA A 78 -18.10 20.57 -6.11
C ALA A 78 -19.62 20.31 -6.03
N ASP A 79 -20.41 20.93 -6.87
CA ASP A 79 -21.87 20.75 -6.92
C ASP A 79 -22.26 19.35 -7.39
N ASP A 80 -21.66 18.86 -8.47
CA ASP A 80 -21.94 17.53 -9.00
C ASP A 80 -21.58 16.42 -7.99
N LEU A 81 -20.42 16.56 -7.34
CA LEU A 81 -19.98 15.62 -6.31
C LEU A 81 -20.86 15.69 -5.07
N SER A 82 -21.27 16.89 -4.64
CA SER A 82 -22.18 17.07 -3.52
C SER A 82 -23.54 16.45 -3.77
N GLN A 83 -24.08 16.55 -4.98
CA GLN A 83 -25.33 15.88 -5.37
C GLN A 83 -25.18 14.36 -5.37
N GLN A 84 -24.06 13.82 -5.85
CA GLN A 84 -23.80 12.37 -5.80
C GLN A 84 -23.72 11.86 -4.36
N VAL A 85 -23.05 12.60 -3.48
CA VAL A 85 -22.98 12.27 -2.04
C VAL A 85 -24.37 12.34 -1.40
N ALA A 86 -25.17 13.37 -1.71
CA ALA A 86 -26.55 13.48 -1.23
C ALA A 86 -27.39 12.26 -1.65
N ALA A 87 -27.30 11.85 -2.91
CA ALA A 87 -28.01 10.67 -3.42
C ALA A 87 -27.59 9.37 -2.70
N VAL A 88 -26.31 9.22 -2.36
CA VAL A 88 -25.81 8.08 -1.57
C VAL A 88 -26.39 8.11 -0.14
N LEU A 89 -26.45 9.29 0.49
CA LEU A 89 -26.99 9.45 1.85
C LEU A 89 -28.50 9.26 1.90
N ASP A 90 -29.23 9.69 0.88
CA ASP A 90 -30.68 9.48 0.76
C ASP A 90 -31.01 7.99 0.57
N ALA A 91 -30.19 7.26 -0.17
CA ALA A 91 -30.34 5.84 -0.40
C ALA A 91 -29.56 4.96 0.62
N ARG A 92 -29.16 5.51 1.77
CA ARG A 92 -28.22 4.87 2.73
C ARG A 92 -28.59 3.45 3.15
N ASP A 93 -29.89 3.15 3.30
CA ASP A 93 -30.33 1.81 3.72
C ASP A 93 -30.08 0.76 2.64
N VAL A 94 -30.29 1.11 1.38
CA VAL A 94 -30.00 0.24 0.22
C VAL A 94 -28.52 0.21 -0.07
N VAL A 95 -27.87 1.37 -0.08
CA VAL A 95 -26.43 1.50 -0.31
C VAL A 95 -25.63 0.79 0.78
N GLY A 96 -26.06 0.82 2.04
CA GLY A 96 -25.44 0.10 3.14
C GLY A 96 -25.42 -1.41 2.91
N GLY A 97 -26.55 -2.00 2.54
CA GLY A 97 -26.65 -3.45 2.29
C GLY A 97 -25.99 -3.90 1.00
N VAL A 98 -26.36 -3.30 -0.12
CA VAL A 98 -25.83 -3.67 -1.45
C VAL A 98 -24.35 -3.28 -1.58
N GLY A 99 -23.99 -2.07 -1.12
CA GLY A 99 -22.60 -1.61 -1.12
C GLY A 99 -21.69 -2.51 -0.31
N PHE A 100 -22.15 -3.02 0.83
CA PHE A 100 -21.39 -3.99 1.64
C PHE A 100 -21.13 -5.29 0.88
N LEU A 101 -22.13 -5.85 0.20
CA LEU A 101 -21.96 -7.07 -0.60
C LEU A 101 -21.00 -6.84 -1.78
N VAL A 102 -21.14 -5.69 -2.46
CA VAL A 102 -20.26 -5.31 -3.56
C VAL A 102 -18.83 -5.09 -3.09
N LEU A 103 -18.63 -4.40 -1.96
CA LEU A 103 -17.32 -4.23 -1.35
C LEU A 103 -16.70 -5.58 -0.98
N LEU A 104 -17.46 -6.47 -0.35
CA LEU A 104 -16.99 -7.78 0.04
C LEU A 104 -16.52 -8.58 -1.19
N PHE A 105 -17.29 -8.55 -2.28
CA PHE A 105 -16.94 -9.22 -3.53
C PHE A 105 -15.64 -8.65 -4.16
N PHE A 106 -15.55 -7.34 -4.34
CA PHE A 106 -14.35 -6.72 -4.95
C PHE A 106 -13.14 -6.80 -4.04
N SER A 107 -13.29 -6.64 -2.74
CA SER A 107 -12.21 -6.82 -1.77
C SER A 107 -11.67 -8.24 -1.79
N ALA A 108 -12.54 -9.25 -1.72
CA ALA A 108 -12.13 -10.65 -1.81
C ALA A 108 -11.41 -10.96 -3.14
N THR A 109 -11.89 -10.38 -4.24
CA THR A 109 -11.28 -10.55 -5.57
C THR A 109 -9.91 -9.88 -5.62
N ALA A 110 -9.78 -8.64 -5.15
CA ALA A 110 -8.50 -7.92 -5.08
C ALA A 110 -7.45 -8.70 -4.27
N PHE A 111 -7.85 -9.24 -3.12
CA PHE A 111 -6.98 -10.10 -2.30
C PHE A 111 -6.58 -11.39 -3.02
N THR A 112 -7.51 -12.06 -3.67
CA THR A 112 -7.23 -13.27 -4.44
C THR A 112 -6.25 -13.00 -5.57
N VAL A 113 -6.42 -11.88 -6.28
CA VAL A 113 -5.49 -11.46 -7.35
C VAL A 113 -4.11 -11.14 -6.79
N LEU A 114 -4.03 -10.45 -5.65
CA LEU A 114 -2.77 -10.17 -4.97
C LEU A 114 -2.08 -11.44 -4.47
N GLU A 115 -2.83 -12.37 -3.85
CA GLU A 115 -2.32 -13.69 -3.43
C GLU A 115 -1.77 -14.49 -4.61
N ASN A 116 -2.49 -14.50 -5.74
CA ASN A 116 -2.04 -15.15 -6.97
C ASN A 116 -0.76 -14.49 -7.52
N ALA A 117 -0.70 -13.16 -7.56
CA ALA A 117 0.48 -12.42 -7.99
C ALA A 117 1.70 -12.73 -7.12
N MET A 118 1.53 -12.76 -5.80
CA MET A 118 2.58 -13.19 -4.86
C MET A 118 2.99 -14.64 -5.11
N SER A 119 2.03 -15.53 -5.36
CA SER A 119 2.30 -16.94 -5.62
C SER A 119 3.13 -17.17 -6.90
N VAL A 120 2.89 -16.38 -7.95
CA VAL A 120 3.71 -16.40 -9.18
C VAL A 120 5.16 -16.00 -8.88
N ILE A 121 5.36 -14.96 -8.07
CA ILE A 121 6.70 -14.49 -7.70
C ILE A 121 7.43 -15.51 -6.83
N PHE A 122 6.73 -16.13 -5.87
CA PHE A 122 7.27 -17.12 -4.94
C PHE A 122 7.17 -18.56 -5.46
N PHE A 123 6.90 -18.79 -6.76
CA PHE A 123 6.70 -20.10 -7.37
C PHE A 123 7.86 -21.10 -7.15
N HIS A 124 9.05 -20.65 -6.82
CA HIS A 124 10.17 -21.52 -6.45
C HIS A 124 9.96 -22.26 -5.10
N ARG A 125 8.97 -21.89 -4.32
CA ARG A 125 8.54 -22.58 -3.11
C ARG A 125 7.43 -23.58 -3.47
N VAL A 126 7.81 -24.81 -3.75
CA VAL A 126 6.94 -25.89 -4.21
C VAL A 126 5.77 -26.17 -3.26
N ALA A 127 4.62 -26.52 -3.86
CA ALA A 127 3.36 -26.95 -3.24
C ALA A 127 2.58 -25.84 -2.50
N VAL A 128 1.96 -24.99 -3.28
CA VAL A 128 0.93 -24.06 -2.81
C VAL A 128 -0.33 -24.84 -2.43
N LYS A 129 -0.47 -25.22 -1.17
CA LYS A 129 -1.78 -25.57 -0.62
C LYS A 129 -2.61 -24.28 -0.61
N ARG A 130 -3.60 -24.17 -1.50
CA ARG A 130 -4.56 -23.05 -1.49
C ARG A 130 -5.12 -22.91 -0.08
N ARG A 131 -5.11 -21.69 0.45
CA ARG A 131 -5.76 -21.38 1.73
C ARG A 131 -7.26 -21.62 1.62
N HIS A 132 -7.90 -21.97 2.71
CA HIS A 132 -9.35 -22.03 2.80
C HIS A 132 -9.92 -20.64 2.49
N PHE A 133 -10.95 -20.56 1.64
CA PHE A 133 -11.63 -19.32 1.25
C PHE A 133 -12.01 -18.43 2.46
N ALA A 134 -12.47 -19.04 3.56
CA ALA A 134 -12.82 -18.34 4.79
C ALA A 134 -11.63 -17.56 5.40
N ILE A 135 -10.41 -18.11 5.33
CA ILE A 135 -9.21 -17.46 5.86
C ILE A 135 -8.85 -16.27 4.96
N SER A 136 -8.90 -16.44 3.64
CA SER A 136 -8.63 -15.36 2.68
C SER A 136 -9.65 -14.22 2.79
N ALA A 137 -10.90 -14.52 3.18
CA ALA A 137 -11.92 -13.50 3.41
C ALA A 137 -11.69 -12.67 4.70
N VAL A 138 -11.09 -13.25 5.74
CA VAL A 138 -10.84 -12.57 7.04
C VAL A 138 -9.56 -11.71 7.00
N ILE A 139 -8.56 -12.06 6.21
CA ILE A 139 -7.27 -11.36 6.12
C ILE A 139 -7.44 -9.86 5.84
N PRO A 140 -8.29 -9.41 4.87
CA PRO A 140 -8.50 -7.99 4.61
C PRO A 140 -8.95 -7.22 5.86
N PHE A 141 -9.88 -7.78 6.62
CA PHE A 141 -10.40 -7.14 7.83
C PHE A 141 -9.33 -7.06 8.93
N ALA A 142 -8.49 -8.08 9.07
CA ALA A 142 -7.36 -8.05 9.98
C ALA A 142 -6.35 -6.94 9.60
N PHE A 143 -6.07 -6.75 8.30
CA PHE A 143 -5.22 -5.65 7.82
C PHE A 143 -5.86 -4.28 8.04
N ILE A 144 -7.14 -4.11 7.75
CA ILE A 144 -7.87 -2.86 7.99
C ILE A 144 -7.85 -2.51 9.47
N SER A 145 -8.09 -3.50 10.35
CA SER A 145 -8.02 -3.31 11.80
C SER A 145 -6.61 -2.94 12.27
N LEU A 146 -5.59 -3.58 11.73
CA LEU A 146 -4.19 -3.27 12.04
C LEU A 146 -3.82 -1.85 11.56
N LEU A 147 -4.24 -1.46 10.35
CA LEU A 147 -4.02 -0.13 9.81
C LEU A 147 -4.76 0.93 10.64
N GLY A 148 -6.03 0.68 11.00
CA GLY A 148 -6.81 1.56 11.86
C GLY A 148 -6.18 1.76 13.23
N ALA A 149 -5.78 0.67 13.88
CA ALA A 149 -5.06 0.73 15.16
C ALA A 149 -3.71 1.47 15.03
N GLY A 150 -2.97 1.24 13.93
CA GLY A 150 -1.73 1.94 13.62
C GLY A 150 -1.93 3.44 13.44
N LEU A 151 -2.99 3.86 12.73
CA LEU A 151 -3.33 5.28 12.56
C LEU A 151 -3.67 5.95 13.89
N VAL A 152 -4.48 5.29 14.73
CA VAL A 152 -4.81 5.79 16.07
C VAL A 152 -3.54 5.94 16.91
N LEU A 153 -2.67 4.93 16.90
CA LEU A 153 -1.40 4.97 17.63
C LEU A 153 -0.50 6.10 17.14
N ILE A 154 -0.35 6.27 15.83
CA ILE A 154 0.44 7.36 15.23
C ILE A 154 -0.15 8.72 15.61
N THR A 155 -1.46 8.87 15.61
CA THR A 155 -2.14 10.11 16.01
C THR A 155 -1.85 10.46 17.46
N PHE A 156 -1.92 9.49 18.38
CA PHE A 156 -1.58 9.71 19.79
C PHE A 156 -0.10 10.10 19.97
N ILE A 157 0.81 9.38 19.33
CA ILE A 157 2.25 9.67 19.41
C ILE A 157 2.54 11.04 18.81
N SER A 158 1.92 11.38 17.68
CA SER A 158 2.07 12.69 17.02
C SER A 158 1.57 13.83 17.91
N GLY A 159 0.42 13.66 18.57
CA GLY A 159 -0.12 14.62 19.52
C GLY A 159 0.79 14.82 20.73
N ALA A 160 1.31 13.73 21.30
CA ALA A 160 2.25 13.78 22.41
C ALA A 160 3.57 14.47 22.02
N LEU A 161 4.12 14.16 20.85
CA LEU A 161 5.35 14.77 20.34
C LEU A 161 5.19 16.27 20.07
N GLN A 162 4.05 16.69 19.52
CA GLN A 162 3.73 18.10 19.30
C GLN A 162 3.57 18.84 20.64
N ALA A 163 2.94 18.23 21.64
CA ALA A 163 2.79 18.80 22.97
C ALA A 163 4.17 19.03 23.65
N VAL A 164 5.11 18.11 23.47
CA VAL A 164 6.49 18.25 23.95
C VAL A 164 7.27 19.26 23.11
N GLY A 165 7.11 19.23 21.78
CA GLY A 165 7.83 20.13 20.85
C GLY A 165 7.49 21.61 21.00
N ARG A 166 6.30 21.93 21.58
CA ARG A 166 5.91 23.33 21.90
C ARG A 166 6.59 23.86 23.17
N ARG A 167 7.25 22.99 23.96
CA ARG A 167 8.00 23.40 25.15
C ARG A 167 9.41 23.76 24.73
N SER A 168 9.77 25.03 24.77
CA SER A 168 11.16 25.45 24.71
C SER A 168 11.84 25.04 26.02
N VAL A 169 12.82 24.16 25.94
CA VAL A 169 13.66 23.81 27.10
C VAL A 169 14.82 24.78 27.13
N MET A 170 14.86 25.65 28.15
CA MET A 170 16.03 26.47 28.45
C MET A 170 17.06 25.59 29.17
N LEU A 171 18.08 25.15 28.47
CA LEU A 171 19.26 24.52 29.04
C LEU A 171 20.46 25.47 28.85
N PHE A 172 21.06 25.88 29.95
CA PHE A 172 22.26 26.77 29.95
C PHE A 172 22.12 28.10 29.23
N GLY A 173 20.92 28.73 29.27
CA GLY A 173 20.71 30.08 28.67
C GLY A 173 20.53 30.05 27.14
N VAL A 174 20.51 28.90 26.50
CA VAL A 174 20.21 28.72 25.06
C VAL A 174 18.87 28.06 24.92
N SER A 175 17.95 28.72 24.20
CA SER A 175 16.63 28.15 23.87
C SER A 175 16.78 27.18 22.70
N PHE A 176 16.79 25.89 23.01
CA PHE A 176 16.69 24.85 21.98
C PHE A 176 15.24 24.69 21.58
N SER A 177 14.93 25.06 20.33
CA SER A 177 13.64 24.74 19.73
C SER A 177 13.58 23.25 19.40
N LEU A 178 12.75 22.52 20.13
CA LEU A 178 12.49 21.09 19.89
C LEU A 178 11.63 20.83 18.63
N SER A 179 11.19 21.89 17.93
CA SER A 179 10.32 21.78 16.76
C SER A 179 10.95 21.00 15.59
N GLY A 180 12.24 21.20 15.33
CA GLY A 180 12.96 20.44 14.30
C GLY A 180 13.12 18.96 14.65
N LEU A 181 13.38 18.66 15.91
CA LEU A 181 13.52 17.28 16.39
C LEU A 181 12.18 16.53 16.33
N SER A 182 11.08 17.18 16.73
CA SER A 182 9.75 16.58 16.67
C SER A 182 9.33 16.27 15.23
N HIS A 183 9.62 17.14 14.27
CA HIS A 183 9.33 16.89 12.86
C HIS A 183 10.12 15.68 12.30
N THR A 184 11.41 15.60 12.61
CA THR A 184 12.26 14.48 12.18
C THR A 184 11.80 13.15 12.80
N LEU A 185 11.43 13.17 14.09
CA LEU A 185 10.91 11.98 14.77
C LEU A 185 9.56 11.53 14.19
N LEU A 186 8.67 12.47 13.87
CA LEU A 186 7.38 12.17 13.21
C LEU A 186 7.59 11.54 11.83
N TYR A 187 8.53 12.10 11.06
CA TYR A 187 8.87 11.52 9.75
C TYR A 187 9.45 10.10 9.89
N ALA A 188 10.39 9.92 10.81
CA ALA A 188 10.98 8.60 11.07
C ALA A 188 9.93 7.58 11.55
N LEU A 189 8.96 8.01 12.39
CA LEU A 189 7.83 7.18 12.82
C LEU A 189 6.95 6.77 11.63
N GLY A 190 6.64 7.70 10.72
CA GLY A 190 5.89 7.41 9.51
C GLY A 190 6.59 6.40 8.60
N VAL A 191 7.88 6.59 8.34
CA VAL A 191 8.69 5.66 7.54
C VAL A 191 8.79 4.28 8.21
N SER A 192 9.00 4.23 9.53
CA SER A 192 9.04 2.96 10.25
C SER A 192 7.68 2.23 10.22
N GLY A 193 6.59 2.98 10.30
CA GLY A 193 5.22 2.46 10.12
C GLY A 193 5.02 1.81 8.75
N LEU A 194 5.49 2.45 7.67
CA LEU A 194 5.45 1.88 6.32
C LEU A 194 6.27 0.58 6.22
N VAL A 195 7.49 0.56 6.79
CA VAL A 195 8.31 -0.67 6.84
C VAL A 195 7.56 -1.79 7.57
N CYS A 196 6.92 -1.49 8.69
CA CYS A 196 6.12 -2.47 9.44
C CYS A 196 4.94 -3.00 8.61
N ILE A 197 4.20 -2.11 7.93
CA ILE A 197 3.06 -2.49 7.09
C ILE A 197 3.50 -3.40 5.94
N PHE A 198 4.51 -3.00 5.15
CA PHE A 198 5.00 -3.83 4.05
C PHE A 198 5.56 -5.16 4.56
N THR A 199 6.29 -5.16 5.68
CA THR A 199 6.80 -6.39 6.30
C THR A 199 5.66 -7.31 6.71
N ALA A 200 4.59 -6.78 7.32
CA ALA A 200 3.42 -7.55 7.70
C ALA A 200 2.71 -8.15 6.47
N ILE A 201 2.58 -7.38 5.39
CA ILE A 201 2.03 -7.87 4.12
C ILE A 201 2.85 -9.06 3.61
N TYR A 202 4.18 -8.96 3.58
CA TYR A 202 5.04 -10.05 3.12
C TYR A 202 5.06 -11.28 4.04
N LEU A 203 4.73 -11.12 5.31
CA LEU A 203 4.61 -12.25 6.24
C LEU A 203 3.28 -13.00 6.10
N VAL A 204 2.21 -12.27 5.78
CA VAL A 204 0.83 -12.79 5.84
C VAL A 204 0.31 -13.21 4.46
N MET A 205 0.60 -12.41 3.41
CA MET A 205 0.04 -12.60 2.07
C MET A 205 0.55 -13.85 1.34
N PRO A 206 1.87 -14.13 1.27
CA PRO A 206 2.35 -15.26 0.50
C PRO A 206 1.88 -16.59 1.08
N VAL A 207 1.56 -17.53 0.20
CA VAL A 207 1.27 -18.91 0.60
C VAL A 207 2.60 -19.59 0.93
N GLY A 208 2.95 -19.62 2.20
CA GLY A 208 4.19 -20.17 2.70
C GLY A 208 4.82 -19.30 3.80
N ARG A 209 5.68 -19.90 4.64
CA ARG A 209 6.32 -19.17 5.74
C ARG A 209 7.55 -18.42 5.22
N ILE A 210 7.50 -17.11 5.19
CA ILE A 210 8.67 -16.26 4.95
C ILE A 210 9.34 -15.97 6.30
N ALA A 211 10.67 -16.09 6.36
CA ALA A 211 11.41 -15.70 7.54
C ALA A 211 11.30 -14.18 7.75
N PHE A 212 11.06 -13.73 8.98
CA PHE A 212 10.91 -12.32 9.34
C PHE A 212 12.02 -11.42 8.74
N ARG A 213 13.27 -11.89 8.77
CA ARG A 213 14.41 -11.15 8.20
C ARG A 213 14.28 -10.91 6.69
N HIS A 214 13.74 -11.86 5.95
CA HIS A 214 13.53 -11.72 4.51
C HIS A 214 12.36 -10.78 4.22
N ALA A 215 11.26 -10.91 4.97
CA ALA A 215 10.13 -10.00 4.88
C ALA A 215 10.54 -8.55 5.20
N LEU A 216 11.41 -8.35 6.20
CA LEU A 216 11.94 -7.03 6.55
C LEU A 216 12.78 -6.42 5.41
N ILE A 217 13.61 -7.21 4.73
CA ILE A 217 14.37 -6.74 3.56
C ILE A 217 13.42 -6.26 2.46
N GLY A 218 12.38 -7.04 2.17
CA GLY A 218 11.34 -6.63 1.22
C GLY A 218 10.59 -5.37 1.68
N GLY A 219 10.23 -5.30 2.97
CA GLY A 219 9.55 -4.15 3.57
C GLY A 219 10.35 -2.86 3.46
N VAL A 220 11.65 -2.91 3.81
CA VAL A 220 12.56 -1.76 3.64
C VAL A 220 12.69 -1.37 2.18
N THR A 221 12.87 -2.34 1.28
CA THR A 221 12.97 -2.06 -0.16
C THR A 221 11.69 -1.41 -0.70
N ALA A 222 10.53 -1.96 -0.36
CA ALA A 222 9.24 -1.39 -0.78
C ALA A 222 9.04 0.01 -0.23
N THR A 223 9.39 0.27 1.03
CA THR A 223 9.31 1.61 1.64
C THR A 223 10.21 2.61 0.93
N LEU A 224 11.46 2.23 0.61
CA LEU A 224 12.37 3.11 -0.14
C LEU A 224 11.84 3.44 -1.54
N LEU A 225 11.30 2.45 -2.24
CA LEU A 225 10.67 2.67 -3.54
C LEU A 225 9.41 3.54 -3.43
N TRP A 226 8.62 3.35 -2.38
CA TRP A 226 7.44 4.18 -2.10
C TRP A 226 7.82 5.64 -1.86
N GLU A 227 8.80 5.90 -1.00
CA GLU A 227 9.29 7.26 -0.73
C GLU A 227 9.82 7.92 -2.01
N LEU A 228 10.60 7.19 -2.80
CA LEU A 228 11.09 7.68 -4.09
C LEU A 228 9.93 8.01 -5.04
N SER A 229 9.00 7.08 -5.22
CA SER A 229 7.84 7.26 -6.09
C SER A 229 6.95 8.43 -5.65
N ARG A 230 6.74 8.59 -4.35
CA ARG A 230 5.99 9.72 -3.78
C ARG A 230 6.63 11.06 -4.16
N HIS A 231 7.94 11.20 -4.02
CA HIS A 231 8.64 12.43 -4.37
C HIS A 231 8.59 12.70 -5.89
N VAL A 232 8.75 11.67 -6.71
CA VAL A 232 8.64 11.77 -8.17
C VAL A 232 7.22 12.17 -8.58
N LEU A 233 6.20 11.55 -8.00
CA LEU A 233 4.80 11.87 -8.31
C LEU A 233 4.45 13.31 -7.90
N VAL A 234 4.83 13.73 -6.70
CA VAL A 234 4.60 15.11 -6.24
C VAL A 234 5.27 16.12 -7.17
N TRP A 235 6.53 15.87 -7.53
CA TRP A 235 7.25 16.71 -8.48
C TRP A 235 6.58 16.74 -9.87
N TYR A 236 6.18 15.58 -10.38
CA TYR A 236 5.50 15.45 -11.68
C TYR A 236 4.18 16.24 -11.71
N PHE A 237 3.31 16.02 -10.70
CA PHE A 237 2.03 16.71 -10.64
C PHE A 237 2.17 18.22 -10.41
N ALA A 238 3.18 18.64 -9.66
CA ALA A 238 3.45 20.07 -9.43
C ALA A 238 3.99 20.78 -10.68
N THR A 239 4.74 20.09 -11.54
CA THR A 239 5.54 20.74 -12.58
C THR A 239 5.06 20.43 -14.00
N LEU A 240 4.67 19.20 -14.27
CA LEU A 240 4.45 18.68 -15.63
C LEU A 240 3.04 18.14 -15.89
N SER A 241 2.13 18.24 -14.91
CA SER A 241 0.83 17.60 -15.04
C SER A 241 0.00 18.20 -16.18
N MET A 242 -0.10 17.47 -17.27
CA MET A 242 -1.03 17.72 -18.37
C MET A 242 -2.27 16.80 -18.31
N VAL A 243 -2.42 16.03 -17.24
CA VAL A 243 -3.46 15.00 -17.10
C VAL A 243 -4.85 15.61 -17.23
N ASN A 244 -5.10 16.76 -16.59
CA ASN A 244 -6.37 17.46 -16.68
C ASN A 244 -6.65 17.99 -18.10
N VAL A 245 -5.61 18.38 -18.84
CA VAL A 245 -5.76 18.90 -20.22
C VAL A 245 -6.12 17.76 -21.18
N VAL A 246 -5.51 16.59 -21.02
CA VAL A 246 -5.69 15.46 -21.93
C VAL A 246 -6.94 14.65 -21.60
N TYR A 247 -7.21 14.40 -20.32
CA TYR A 247 -8.24 13.47 -19.87
C TYR A 247 -9.49 14.14 -19.27
N GLY A 248 -9.46 15.45 -19.02
CA GLY A 248 -10.61 16.22 -18.51
C GLY A 248 -11.21 15.58 -17.25
N SER A 249 -12.50 15.27 -17.29
CA SER A 249 -13.25 14.68 -16.16
C SER A 249 -12.75 13.27 -15.74
N LEU A 250 -12.07 12.54 -16.63
CA LEU A 250 -11.49 11.23 -16.32
C LEU A 250 -10.13 11.30 -15.63
N ALA A 251 -9.53 12.50 -15.55
CA ALA A 251 -8.19 12.70 -14.98
C ALA A 251 -8.05 12.08 -13.60
N THR A 252 -9.01 12.31 -12.71
CA THR A 252 -8.98 11.80 -11.33
C THR A 252 -8.95 10.27 -11.28
N SER A 253 -9.78 9.62 -12.09
CA SER A 253 -9.83 8.15 -12.16
C SER A 253 -8.52 7.56 -12.70
N ILE A 254 -7.93 8.21 -13.70
CA ILE A 254 -6.65 7.78 -14.29
C ILE A 254 -5.51 7.97 -13.29
N VAL A 255 -5.46 9.12 -12.59
CA VAL A 255 -4.45 9.37 -11.55
C VAL A 255 -4.59 8.37 -10.40
N ALA A 256 -5.82 8.08 -9.97
CA ALA A 256 -6.07 7.06 -8.95
C ALA A 256 -5.60 5.68 -9.40
N LEU A 257 -5.98 5.24 -10.61
CA LEU A 257 -5.54 3.96 -11.15
C LEU A 257 -4.03 3.86 -11.25
N LEU A 258 -3.36 4.89 -11.78
CA LEU A 258 -1.90 4.95 -11.87
C LEU A 258 -1.24 4.89 -10.49
N SER A 259 -1.80 5.56 -9.50
CA SER A 259 -1.30 5.53 -8.12
C SER A 259 -1.40 4.14 -7.50
N PHE A 260 -2.52 3.44 -7.70
CA PHE A 260 -2.68 2.05 -7.26
C PHE A 260 -1.75 1.10 -8.03
N GLU A 261 -1.54 1.32 -9.32
CA GLU A 261 -0.61 0.51 -10.13
C GLU A 261 0.82 0.67 -9.63
N ILE A 262 1.28 1.90 -9.36
CA ILE A 262 2.61 2.16 -8.78
C ILE A 262 2.74 1.47 -7.41
N ALA A 263 1.73 1.58 -6.55
CA ALA A 263 1.73 0.91 -5.26
C ALA A 263 1.83 -0.63 -5.40
N ALA A 264 1.07 -1.20 -6.33
CA ALA A 264 1.12 -2.64 -6.61
C ALA A 264 2.45 -3.08 -7.22
N VAL A 265 3.05 -2.29 -8.12
CA VAL A 265 4.40 -2.54 -8.66
C VAL A 265 5.42 -2.56 -7.54
N ILE A 266 5.41 -1.57 -6.65
CA ILE A 266 6.33 -1.49 -5.51
C ILE A 266 6.19 -2.72 -4.61
N LEU A 267 4.95 -3.08 -4.29
CA LEU A 267 4.65 -4.25 -3.46
C LEU A 267 5.16 -5.55 -4.10
N LEU A 268 4.87 -5.79 -5.37
CA LEU A 268 5.29 -7.00 -6.08
C LEU A 268 6.81 -7.01 -6.35
N PHE A 269 7.42 -5.85 -6.57
CA PHE A 269 8.87 -5.75 -6.73
C PHE A 269 9.61 -6.05 -5.42
N GLY A 270 9.11 -5.58 -4.28
CA GLY A 270 9.64 -5.96 -2.96
C GLY A 270 9.52 -7.48 -2.70
N ALA A 271 8.41 -8.11 -3.12
CA ALA A 271 8.27 -9.56 -3.09
C ALA A 271 9.32 -10.27 -3.98
N GLN A 272 9.59 -9.72 -5.17
CA GLN A 272 10.62 -10.25 -6.06
C GLN A 272 12.02 -10.15 -5.46
N VAL A 273 12.33 -9.06 -4.73
CA VAL A 273 13.60 -8.91 -3.99
C VAL A 273 13.74 -10.02 -2.95
N ILE A 274 12.68 -10.32 -2.20
CA ILE A 274 12.68 -11.44 -1.24
C ILE A 274 12.94 -12.76 -1.95
N ALA A 275 12.21 -13.04 -3.02
CA ALA A 275 12.32 -14.28 -3.77
C ALA A 275 13.73 -14.50 -4.34
N GLU A 276 14.36 -13.47 -4.90
CA GLU A 276 15.71 -13.56 -5.44
C GLU A 276 16.76 -13.69 -4.34
N PHE A 277 16.55 -13.00 -3.20
CA PHE A 277 17.43 -13.12 -2.04
C PHE A 277 17.42 -14.54 -1.46
N GLU A 278 16.26 -15.20 -1.42
CA GLU A 278 16.14 -16.58 -1.00
C GLU A 278 16.82 -17.55 -1.97
N ARG A 279 16.62 -17.34 -3.28
CA ARG A 279 17.29 -18.14 -4.32
C ARG A 279 18.80 -18.05 -4.24
N SER A 280 19.32 -16.85 -3.98
CA SER A 280 20.77 -16.65 -3.88
C SER A 280 21.41 -17.34 -2.66
N ARG A 281 20.60 -17.72 -1.67
CA ARG A 281 21.04 -18.41 -0.46
C ARG A 281 20.72 -19.90 -0.43
N ALA A 282 19.86 -20.38 -1.33
CA ALA A 282 19.62 -21.80 -1.45
C ALA A 282 20.93 -22.48 -1.88
N PRO A 283 21.41 -23.52 -1.17
CA PRO A 283 22.54 -24.31 -1.65
C PRO A 283 22.17 -24.84 -3.02
N ALA A 284 23.12 -24.80 -3.97
CA ALA A 284 22.93 -25.42 -5.27
C ALA A 284 22.55 -26.88 -5.00
N SER A 285 21.28 -27.22 -5.18
CA SER A 285 20.84 -28.61 -5.11
C SER A 285 21.58 -29.32 -6.23
N ASN A 286 22.37 -30.30 -5.88
CA ASN A 286 23.00 -31.24 -6.83
C ASN A 286 21.92 -31.64 -7.83
N GLY A 287 22.19 -31.37 -9.11
CA GLY A 287 21.31 -31.75 -10.19
C GLY A 287 20.95 -33.24 -10.07
N PRO A 288 19.80 -33.67 -10.57
CA PRO A 288 19.47 -35.07 -10.58
C PRO A 288 20.57 -35.81 -11.37
N ASP A 289 21.28 -36.67 -10.67
CA ASP A 289 22.15 -37.66 -11.26
C ASP A 289 21.28 -38.57 -12.18
N HIS A 290 21.23 -38.19 -13.45
CA HIS A 290 20.72 -39.09 -14.48
C HIS A 290 21.73 -40.22 -14.70
N GLY A 291 21.81 -41.09 -13.72
CA GLY A 291 22.39 -42.42 -13.90
C GLY A 291 21.45 -43.26 -14.77
N PHE A 292 21.45 -42.99 -16.07
CA PHE A 292 21.11 -44.05 -17.02
C PHE A 292 22.25 -45.07 -16.98
N GLN A 293 22.05 -46.10 -16.19
CA GLN A 293 22.79 -47.36 -16.38
C GLN A 293 21.88 -48.30 -17.13
N THR A 294 22.37 -48.69 -18.27
CA THR A 294 22.04 -49.75 -19.26
C THR A 294 21.26 -50.94 -18.71
#